data_3d32a63fba7d4b41f62c011391c5293a
#
_entry.id   3d32a63fba7d4b41f62c011391c5293a
#
_cell.length_a   1.000
_cell.length_b   1.000
_cell.length_c   1.000
_cell.angle_alpha   90.00
_cell.angle_beta   90.00
_cell.angle_gamma   90.00
#
_symmetry.space_group_name_H-M   'P 1'
#
loop_
_entity.id
_entity.type
_entity.pdbx_description
1 polymer ?
#
loop_
_entity_poly.entity_id
_entity_poly.type
_entity_poly.pdbx_seq_one_letter_code
_entity_poly.pdbx_strand_id
1 'polypeptide(L)'
;MALLQIAEPGQSPKPHERRLAVGIDLGTTNSLVAAVRSGVAEPLPDAQGRLILPSAVRYHAERAEVGESARAAAAEDPFNTVISVKRLMGRGLEDVKQLGEQLPYRFRQGESHMPFIETVQGLKSPVEVSADILRELRQRAETTLGGELVGAVITVPAYFDDAQRQATKDAARLAGLNVLRLLNEPTAAAVAYGLDKGAEGLVAIYDLGGGTFDISILRLTRGVFEVLATGGDTALGGDDFDHAIAGWVIEQAGLSADLDPGSQRQLLQIACAAKERLTDEASVRVAYGDWSGELSRATLDELIEPFVARSLKSCRRAVRDSGVDLEEIRSVVMVGGSTRVPRVRTAVGELFGCEPLTDIDPDQVVAIGAAIQADALAGNKRGEELLLLDVIPLSLGLETMGGLMEKVIPRNTTIPVARAQEFTTYKDGQTAMMIHVLQGERELVKDCRSLARFELRGIPPMMAGAAKIRVTFQVDADGLLGVSARELSSGVEASIQVKPSYGLTDGEIARMLKDSFDYAGDDKAARALREQQVEAQRLLEAVQSALDVDGERLLDEEERLAIAAQMDTLRELAGGSDTAAIENQIKRLSQVTDAFAARRMDATVKAALSGRRLNEIEE
;
A
#
# COMPACT_ATOMS: atom_id res chain seq x y z
N MET A 1 -9.69 50.32 13.23
CA MET A 1 -9.76 49.56 14.48
C MET A 1 -10.39 48.21 14.13
N ALA A 2 -9.61 47.14 14.07
CA ALA A 2 -10.16 45.80 13.86
C ALA A 2 -10.85 45.36 15.14
N LEU A 3 -12.15 45.05 15.08
CA LEU A 3 -12.89 44.46 16.17
C LEU A 3 -12.37 43.03 16.36
N LEU A 4 -11.72 42.79 17.50
CA LEU A 4 -11.33 41.44 17.92
C LEU A 4 -12.58 40.65 18.29
N GLN A 5 -12.87 39.57 17.59
CA GLN A 5 -13.95 38.67 17.93
C GLN A 5 -13.54 37.81 19.14
N ILE A 6 -14.40 37.76 20.16
CA ILE A 6 -14.25 36.84 21.29
C ILE A 6 -14.89 35.51 20.87
N ALA A 7 -14.18 34.41 21.05
CA ALA A 7 -14.71 33.08 20.75
C ALA A 7 -15.89 32.74 21.68
N GLU A 8 -16.93 32.09 21.13
CA GLU A 8 -18.06 31.60 21.94
C GLU A 8 -17.61 30.46 22.87
N PRO A 9 -18.25 30.32 24.04
CA PRO A 9 -17.95 29.22 24.96
C PRO A 9 -18.08 27.86 24.27
N GLY A 10 -17.00 27.08 24.23
CA GLY A 10 -16.94 25.75 23.60
C GLY A 10 -16.37 25.72 22.19
N GLN A 11 -16.12 26.84 21.51
CA GLN A 11 -15.47 26.89 20.20
C GLN A 11 -13.93 26.88 20.27
N SER A 12 -13.35 27.37 21.35
CA SER A 12 -11.95 27.17 21.72
C SER A 12 -11.81 27.47 23.20
N PRO A 13 -11.42 26.52 24.06
CA PRO A 13 -11.24 26.76 25.50
C PRO A 13 -10.11 27.74 25.76
N LYS A 14 -9.12 27.88 24.85
CA LYS A 14 -8.00 28.82 24.96
C LYS A 14 -7.55 29.26 23.57
N PRO A 15 -8.16 30.30 22.99
CA PRO A 15 -7.90 30.71 21.59
C PRO A 15 -6.46 31.20 21.32
N HIS A 16 -5.64 31.31 22.35
CA HIS A 16 -4.23 31.76 22.27
C HIS A 16 -3.21 30.66 22.61
N GLU A 17 -3.64 29.48 23.06
CA GLU A 17 -2.74 28.36 23.27
C GLU A 17 -2.53 27.62 21.95
N ARG A 18 -1.30 27.65 21.47
CA ARG A 18 -0.88 26.85 20.31
C ARG A 18 -0.90 25.37 20.69
N ARG A 19 -1.58 24.55 19.91
CA ARG A 19 -1.55 23.09 20.05
C ARG A 19 -0.25 22.56 19.49
N LEU A 20 0.54 21.87 20.31
CA LEU A 20 1.83 21.34 19.90
C LEU A 20 1.62 20.09 19.03
N ALA A 21 1.90 20.20 17.75
CA ALA A 21 1.86 19.09 16.80
C ALA A 21 3.16 19.07 16.00
N VAL A 22 3.58 17.89 15.57
CA VAL A 22 4.86 17.69 14.88
C VAL A 22 4.69 16.88 13.61
N GLY A 23 5.58 17.10 12.65
CA GLY A 23 5.83 16.22 11.54
C GLY A 23 7.00 15.31 11.85
N ILE A 24 6.85 14.03 11.59
CA ILE A 24 7.90 13.02 11.77
C ILE A 24 8.14 12.34 10.43
N ASP A 25 9.38 12.39 9.99
CA ASP A 25 9.90 11.51 8.95
C ASP A 25 10.55 10.29 9.62
N LEU A 26 9.90 9.13 9.49
CA LEU A 26 10.43 7.85 9.97
C LEU A 26 11.19 7.18 8.81
N GLY A 27 12.43 7.56 8.60
CA GLY A 27 13.26 7.06 7.51
C GLY A 27 13.91 5.69 7.79
N THR A 28 14.38 5.01 6.73
CA THR A 28 15.09 3.72 6.84
C THR A 28 16.42 3.87 7.59
N THR A 29 17.21 4.87 7.20
CA THR A 29 18.55 5.12 7.76
C THR A 29 18.51 6.22 8.81
N ASN A 30 17.79 7.29 8.55
CA ASN A 30 17.69 8.47 9.38
C ASN A 30 16.23 8.85 9.58
N SER A 31 15.91 9.35 10.77
CA SER A 31 14.60 9.89 11.11
C SER A 31 14.70 11.32 11.61
N LEU A 32 13.69 12.12 11.37
CA LEU A 32 13.63 13.52 11.80
C LEU A 32 12.27 13.86 12.39
N VAL A 33 12.29 14.85 13.29
CA VAL A 33 11.06 15.50 13.77
C VAL A 33 11.17 17.01 13.54
N ALA A 34 10.10 17.59 13.04
CA ALA A 34 10.00 19.03 12.75
C ALA A 34 8.71 19.61 13.34
N ALA A 35 8.71 20.89 13.60
CA ALA A 35 7.53 21.63 14.06
C ALA A 35 7.48 23.02 13.42
N VAL A 36 6.27 23.58 13.34
CA VAL A 36 6.13 25.00 12.96
C VAL A 36 6.35 25.85 14.20
N ARG A 37 7.33 26.73 14.18
CA ARG A 37 7.63 27.71 15.26
C ARG A 37 7.63 29.11 14.66
N SER A 38 6.91 30.03 15.27
CA SER A 38 6.81 31.41 14.77
C SER A 38 6.42 31.52 13.30
N GLY A 39 5.61 30.57 12.79
CA GLY A 39 5.19 30.54 11.39
C GLY A 39 6.14 29.88 10.40
N VAL A 40 7.30 29.41 10.86
CA VAL A 40 8.30 28.69 10.05
C VAL A 40 8.37 27.24 10.50
N ALA A 41 8.33 26.32 9.54
CA ALA A 41 8.56 24.90 9.82
C ALA A 41 10.07 24.62 9.86
N GLU A 42 10.54 24.03 10.94
CA GLU A 42 11.95 23.75 11.16
C GLU A 42 12.14 22.40 11.87
N PRO A 43 13.20 21.64 11.54
CA PRO A 43 13.56 20.44 12.28
C PRO A 43 13.94 20.78 13.73
N LEU A 44 13.63 19.86 14.65
CA LEU A 44 13.91 20.03 16.08
C LEU A 44 15.23 19.34 16.45
N PRO A 45 16.21 20.09 17.02
CA PRO A 45 17.49 19.53 17.40
C PRO A 45 17.40 18.67 18.68
N ASP A 46 18.35 17.75 18.85
CA ASP A 46 18.62 17.10 20.12
C ASP A 46 19.44 18.03 21.08
N ALA A 47 19.78 17.52 22.25
CA ALA A 47 20.57 18.27 23.25
C ALA A 47 21.99 18.65 22.76
N GLN A 48 22.49 18.02 21.71
CA GLN A 48 23.78 18.30 21.08
C GLN A 48 23.65 19.16 19.80
N GLY A 49 22.45 19.61 19.47
CA GLY A 49 22.16 20.42 18.28
C GLY A 49 22.05 19.62 16.99
N ARG A 50 22.00 18.28 17.02
CA ARG A 50 21.87 17.43 15.85
C ARG A 50 20.40 17.33 15.45
N LEU A 51 20.11 17.52 14.17
CA LEU A 51 18.76 17.45 13.61
C LEU A 51 18.35 16.02 13.27
N ILE A 52 19.28 15.25 12.72
CA ILE A 52 19.08 13.87 12.28
C ILE A 52 19.19 12.91 13.46
N LEU A 53 18.29 11.95 13.54
CA LEU A 53 18.35 10.79 14.43
C LEU A 53 18.58 9.53 13.58
N PRO A 54 19.74 8.87 13.66
CA PRO A 54 19.93 7.58 13.03
C PRO A 54 18.85 6.58 13.44
N SER A 55 18.21 5.90 12.48
CA SER A 55 17.17 4.88 12.72
C SER A 55 17.81 3.57 13.18
N ALA A 56 18.54 3.64 14.29
CA ALA A 56 19.29 2.54 14.90
C ALA A 56 18.89 2.39 16.37
N VAL A 57 18.65 1.14 16.80
CA VAL A 57 18.28 0.80 18.17
C VAL A 57 19.19 -0.31 18.67
N ARG A 58 19.92 -0.07 19.75
CA ARG A 58 20.71 -1.08 20.46
C ARG A 58 20.00 -1.51 21.73
N TYR A 59 19.80 -2.80 21.88
CA TYR A 59 19.19 -3.39 23.08
C TYR A 59 20.27 -3.85 24.06
N HIS A 60 20.28 -3.26 25.24
CA HIS A 60 21.01 -3.74 26.43
C HIS A 60 20.04 -4.52 27.32
N ALA A 61 20.54 -5.26 28.29
CA ALA A 61 19.70 -6.08 29.17
C ALA A 61 18.51 -5.32 29.80
N GLU A 62 18.68 -4.07 30.17
CA GLU A 62 17.68 -3.27 30.90
C GLU A 62 17.14 -2.05 30.13
N ARG A 63 17.80 -1.64 29.04
CA ARG A 63 17.41 -0.43 28.28
C ARG A 63 17.65 -0.58 26.79
N ALA A 64 16.87 0.16 26.01
CA ALA A 64 17.15 0.42 24.61
C ALA A 64 17.91 1.76 24.48
N GLU A 65 18.85 1.82 23.55
CA GLU A 65 19.61 3.01 23.17
C GLU A 65 19.31 3.29 21.70
N VAL A 66 18.97 4.54 21.37
CA VAL A 66 18.52 4.93 20.03
C VAL A 66 19.46 5.98 19.46
N GLY A 67 19.70 5.92 18.14
CA GLY A 67 20.40 6.96 17.41
C GLY A 67 21.90 6.71 17.24
N GLU A 68 22.71 7.76 17.34
CA GLU A 68 24.14 7.76 16.96
C GLU A 68 24.98 6.74 17.74
N SER A 69 24.79 6.66 19.05
CA SER A 69 25.52 5.69 19.88
C SER A 69 25.17 4.23 19.52
N ALA A 70 23.88 3.96 19.21
CA ALA A 70 23.46 2.66 18.72
C ALA A 70 24.09 2.35 17.36
N ARG A 71 24.08 3.31 16.42
CA ARG A 71 24.69 3.17 15.10
C ARG A 71 26.20 2.88 15.18
N ALA A 72 26.90 3.62 16.03
CA ALA A 72 28.34 3.44 16.24
C ALA A 72 28.68 2.03 16.78
N ALA A 73 27.82 1.47 17.64
CA ALA A 73 28.02 0.15 18.23
C ALA A 73 27.60 -1.02 17.32
N ALA A 74 27.05 -0.77 16.13
CA ALA A 74 26.48 -1.82 15.27
C ALA A 74 27.51 -2.87 14.82
N ALA A 75 28.78 -2.50 14.68
CA ALA A 75 29.85 -3.43 14.34
C ALA A 75 30.29 -4.30 15.54
N GLU A 76 30.27 -3.72 16.75
CA GLU A 76 30.68 -4.40 17.97
C GLU A 76 29.60 -5.35 18.52
N ASP A 77 28.33 -4.98 18.34
CA ASP A 77 27.16 -5.72 18.84
C ASP A 77 26.08 -5.87 17.78
N PRO A 78 26.38 -6.58 16.66
CA PRO A 78 25.51 -6.65 15.48
C PRO A 78 24.20 -7.39 15.73
N PHE A 79 24.13 -8.29 16.71
CA PHE A 79 22.93 -9.06 17.01
C PHE A 79 21.90 -8.29 17.85
N ASN A 80 22.36 -7.33 18.65
CA ASN A 80 21.49 -6.52 19.52
C ASN A 80 21.28 -5.10 18.98
N THR A 81 21.95 -4.74 17.89
CA THR A 81 21.79 -3.41 17.25
C THR A 81 21.03 -3.54 15.96
N VAL A 82 19.77 -3.09 15.98
CA VAL A 82 18.86 -3.13 14.83
C VAL A 82 18.94 -1.82 14.07
N ILE A 83 19.24 -1.90 12.77
CA ILE A 83 19.26 -0.78 11.82
C ILE A 83 18.37 -1.11 10.62
N SER A 84 17.97 -0.10 9.85
CA SER A 84 17.15 -0.25 8.62
C SER A 84 15.84 -1.00 8.84
N VAL A 85 15.27 -0.92 10.04
CA VAL A 85 14.07 -1.68 10.45
C VAL A 85 12.83 -1.37 9.60
N LYS A 86 12.75 -0.19 8.99
CA LYS A 86 11.64 0.21 8.12
C LYS A 86 11.44 -0.75 6.94
N ARG A 87 12.52 -1.37 6.44
CA ARG A 87 12.46 -2.41 5.39
C ARG A 87 11.74 -3.68 5.83
N LEU A 88 11.61 -3.93 7.13
CA LEU A 88 10.98 -5.11 7.71
C LEU A 88 9.51 -4.87 8.12
N MET A 89 9.06 -3.61 8.09
CA MET A 89 7.71 -3.22 8.50
C MET A 89 6.65 -3.83 7.59
N GLY A 90 5.62 -4.43 8.19
CA GLY A 90 4.48 -5.01 7.47
C GLY A 90 4.80 -6.25 6.62
N ARG A 91 6.02 -6.80 6.68
CA ARG A 91 6.48 -7.94 5.88
C ARG A 91 6.42 -9.25 6.64
N GLY A 92 6.27 -10.35 5.91
CA GLY A 92 6.39 -11.70 6.44
C GLY A 92 7.84 -12.19 6.47
N LEU A 93 8.10 -13.31 7.18
CA LEU A 93 9.46 -13.87 7.29
C LEU A 93 10.03 -14.33 5.93
N GLU A 94 9.19 -14.81 5.02
CA GLU A 94 9.62 -15.23 3.68
C GLU A 94 10.06 -14.03 2.84
N ASP A 95 9.35 -12.88 2.94
CA ASP A 95 9.71 -11.64 2.25
C ASP A 95 11.04 -11.09 2.78
N VAL A 96 11.26 -11.21 4.10
CA VAL A 96 12.50 -10.79 4.75
C VAL A 96 13.69 -11.61 4.28
N LYS A 97 13.53 -12.92 4.06
CA LYS A 97 14.57 -13.78 3.50
C LYS A 97 14.98 -13.36 2.08
N GLN A 98 14.04 -12.82 1.30
CA GLN A 98 14.34 -12.30 -0.04
C GLN A 98 15.07 -10.96 -0.01
N LEU A 99 14.91 -10.16 1.07
CA LEU A 99 15.58 -8.87 1.21
C LEU A 99 17.06 -8.98 1.55
N GLY A 100 17.49 -10.11 2.10
CA GLY A 100 18.89 -10.21 2.40
C GLY A 100 19.35 -11.48 3.09
N GLU A 101 20.05 -12.28 2.34
CA GLU A 101 21.02 -13.22 2.91
C GLU A 101 22.09 -12.52 3.79
N GLN A 102 22.06 -11.18 3.87
CA GLN A 102 23.06 -10.31 4.48
C GLN A 102 22.63 -9.61 5.78
N LEU A 103 21.39 -9.85 6.27
CA LEU A 103 20.99 -9.29 7.56
C LEU A 103 21.59 -10.14 8.70
N PRO A 104 22.33 -9.53 9.66
CA PRO A 104 23.02 -10.29 10.72
C PRO A 104 22.05 -10.83 11.78
N TYR A 105 20.75 -10.49 11.69
CA TYR A 105 19.79 -10.81 12.73
C TYR A 105 19.37 -12.28 12.71
N ARG A 106 19.09 -12.81 13.89
CA ARG A 106 18.41 -14.08 14.05
C ARG A 106 16.91 -13.85 14.07
N PHE A 107 16.25 -14.33 13.01
CA PHE A 107 14.81 -14.19 12.90
C PHE A 107 14.08 -15.39 13.50
N ARG A 108 12.99 -15.11 14.21
CA ARG A 108 12.00 -16.10 14.67
C ARG A 108 10.65 -15.78 14.05
N GLN A 109 9.91 -16.82 13.70
CA GLN A 109 8.55 -16.68 13.21
C GLN A 109 7.59 -16.61 14.40
N GLY A 110 6.76 -15.56 14.46
CA GLY A 110 5.65 -15.45 15.41
C GLY A 110 4.40 -16.17 14.92
N GLU A 111 3.36 -16.22 15.75
CA GLU A 111 2.07 -16.83 15.42
C GLU A 111 1.39 -16.19 14.20
N SER A 112 1.65 -14.92 13.92
CA SER A 112 1.09 -14.12 12.80
C SER A 112 1.98 -14.09 11.56
N HIS A 113 2.95 -14.98 11.40
CA HIS A 113 3.94 -14.98 10.31
C HIS A 113 4.86 -13.74 10.27
N MET A 114 4.71 -12.80 11.19
CA MET A 114 5.61 -11.64 11.30
C MET A 114 7.01 -12.06 11.74
N PRO A 115 8.06 -11.43 11.22
CA PRO A 115 9.43 -11.67 11.68
C PRO A 115 9.63 -11.05 13.07
N PHE A 116 10.27 -11.78 13.96
CA PHE A 116 10.80 -11.26 15.20
C PHE A 116 12.31 -11.34 15.18
N ILE A 117 12.96 -10.30 15.66
CA ILE A 117 14.41 -10.21 15.81
C ILE A 117 14.77 -10.66 17.23
N GLU A 118 15.66 -11.63 17.35
CA GLU A 118 16.16 -12.12 18.63
C GLU A 118 17.24 -11.16 19.18
N THR A 119 17.00 -10.59 20.35
CA THR A 119 17.90 -9.66 21.03
C THR A 119 18.11 -10.10 22.48
N VAL A 120 19.04 -9.45 23.20
CA VAL A 120 19.27 -9.69 24.62
C VAL A 120 18.02 -9.40 25.48
N GLN A 121 17.09 -8.56 25.01
CA GLN A 121 15.79 -8.33 25.66
C GLN A 121 14.69 -9.28 25.22
N GLY A 122 15.02 -10.34 24.49
CA GLY A 122 14.05 -11.26 23.90
C GLY A 122 13.68 -10.90 22.46
N LEU A 123 12.50 -11.34 22.05
CA LEU A 123 12.02 -11.13 20.68
C LEU A 123 11.46 -9.71 20.51
N LYS A 124 11.92 -9.02 19.47
CA LYS A 124 11.44 -7.69 19.08
C LYS A 124 10.86 -7.72 17.68
N SER A 125 9.64 -7.24 17.52
CA SER A 125 9.04 -7.03 16.21
C SER A 125 9.58 -5.74 15.56
N PRO A 126 9.56 -5.62 14.22
CA PRO A 126 9.88 -4.36 13.55
C PRO A 126 9.04 -3.17 14.03
N VAL A 127 7.79 -3.43 14.43
CA VAL A 127 6.88 -2.43 14.99
C VAL A 127 7.38 -1.90 16.33
N GLU A 128 7.85 -2.78 17.23
CA GLU A 128 8.41 -2.38 18.52
C GLU A 128 9.71 -1.59 18.36
N VAL A 129 10.61 -2.00 17.46
CA VAL A 129 11.85 -1.27 17.16
C VAL A 129 11.55 0.12 16.60
N SER A 130 10.59 0.22 15.69
CA SER A 130 10.14 1.52 15.15
C SER A 130 9.49 2.40 16.22
N ALA A 131 8.78 1.79 17.17
CA ALA A 131 8.20 2.51 18.31
C ALA A 131 9.27 3.10 19.22
N ASP A 132 10.41 2.44 19.40
CA ASP A 132 11.53 2.97 20.19
C ASP A 132 12.13 4.21 19.52
N ILE A 133 12.28 4.22 18.19
CA ILE A 133 12.72 5.39 17.42
C ILE A 133 11.71 6.55 17.56
N LEU A 134 10.42 6.25 17.37
CA LEU A 134 9.37 7.26 17.48
C LEU A 134 9.24 7.84 18.89
N ARG A 135 9.51 7.05 19.92
CA ARG A 135 9.53 7.50 21.34
C ARG A 135 10.66 8.50 21.59
N GLU A 136 11.84 8.27 21.03
CA GLU A 136 12.96 9.19 21.10
C GLU A 136 12.64 10.53 20.41
N LEU A 137 12.04 10.47 19.20
CA LEU A 137 11.62 11.68 18.47
C LEU A 137 10.52 12.44 19.20
N ARG A 138 9.55 11.74 19.80
CA ARG A 138 8.53 12.35 20.66
C ARG A 138 9.15 13.08 21.85
N GLN A 139 10.04 12.41 22.59
CA GLN A 139 10.69 13.00 23.76
C GLN A 139 11.52 14.23 23.38
N ARG A 140 12.26 14.17 22.27
CA ARG A 140 12.99 15.31 21.71
C ARG A 140 12.05 16.48 21.43
N ALA A 141 10.92 16.22 20.78
CA ALA A 141 9.95 17.23 20.43
C ALA A 141 9.29 17.86 21.67
N GLU A 142 8.82 17.05 22.62
CA GLU A 142 8.20 17.52 23.86
C GLU A 142 9.18 18.36 24.71
N THR A 143 10.45 17.96 24.77
CA THR A 143 11.51 18.71 25.45
C THR A 143 11.77 20.04 24.76
N THR A 144 11.90 20.05 23.44
CA THR A 144 12.24 21.28 22.69
C THR A 144 11.08 22.27 22.64
N LEU A 145 9.83 21.76 22.56
CA LEU A 145 8.62 22.59 22.48
C LEU A 145 8.08 22.98 23.88
N GLY A 146 8.52 22.30 24.94
CA GLY A 146 8.16 22.61 26.32
C GLY A 146 6.74 22.18 26.71
N GLY A 147 6.19 21.12 26.11
CA GLY A 147 4.85 20.59 26.41
C GLY A 147 4.51 19.31 25.71
N GLU A 148 3.37 18.72 26.09
CA GLU A 148 2.86 17.49 25.48
C GLU A 148 2.33 17.72 24.07
N LEU A 149 2.56 16.75 23.18
CA LEU A 149 2.07 16.79 21.81
C LEU A 149 0.59 16.38 21.75
N VAL A 150 -0.22 17.15 21.03
CA VAL A 150 -1.60 16.74 20.69
C VAL A 150 -1.63 15.65 19.64
N GLY A 151 -0.58 15.53 18.84
CA GLY A 151 -0.39 14.47 17.85
C GLY A 151 0.73 14.75 16.87
N ALA A 152 0.90 13.81 15.95
CA ALA A 152 1.92 13.87 14.90
C ALA A 152 1.35 13.49 13.53
N VAL A 153 1.87 14.11 12.49
CA VAL A 153 1.82 13.60 11.12
C VAL A 153 3.08 12.80 10.89
N ILE A 154 2.94 11.53 10.50
CA ILE A 154 4.08 10.63 10.25
C ILE A 154 4.11 10.31 8.77
N THR A 155 5.29 10.39 8.16
CA THR A 155 5.42 10.13 6.73
C THR A 155 5.68 8.66 6.45
N VAL A 156 5.20 8.23 5.29
CA VAL A 156 5.37 6.88 4.75
C VAL A 156 5.68 6.97 3.26
N PRO A 157 6.44 6.03 2.70
CA PRO A 157 6.60 5.92 1.25
C PRO A 157 5.26 5.82 0.54
N ALA A 158 5.16 6.39 -0.66
CA ALA A 158 3.91 6.36 -1.44
C ALA A 158 3.46 4.93 -1.77
N TYR A 159 4.44 4.02 -1.91
CA TYR A 159 4.24 2.60 -2.18
C TYR A 159 3.92 1.72 -0.97
N PHE A 160 3.93 2.27 0.23
CA PHE A 160 3.54 1.48 1.39
C PHE A 160 2.12 0.96 1.20
N ASP A 161 1.99 -0.35 1.30
CA ASP A 161 0.69 -1.01 1.33
C ASP A 161 -0.01 -0.84 2.69
N ASP A 162 -1.23 -1.35 2.77
CA ASP A 162 -2.04 -1.23 3.99
C ASP A 162 -1.39 -1.88 5.21
N ALA A 163 -0.60 -2.98 5.04
CA ALA A 163 0.10 -3.63 6.14
C ALA A 163 1.20 -2.75 6.72
N GLN A 164 1.98 -2.13 5.85
CA GLN A 164 3.09 -1.25 6.22
C GLN A 164 2.57 0.05 6.85
N ARG A 165 1.47 0.61 6.32
CA ARG A 165 0.78 1.78 6.89
C ARG A 165 0.20 1.47 8.27
N GLN A 166 -0.45 0.32 8.43
CA GLN A 166 -0.99 -0.10 9.73
C GLN A 166 0.14 -0.36 10.73
N ALA A 167 1.23 -1.02 10.33
CA ALA A 167 2.40 -1.24 11.17
C ALA A 167 3.02 0.08 11.66
N THR A 168 3.06 1.11 10.79
CA THR A 168 3.52 2.45 11.17
C THR A 168 2.59 3.11 12.19
N LYS A 169 1.27 3.00 12.04
CA LYS A 169 0.30 3.48 13.05
C LYS A 169 0.43 2.74 14.38
N ASP A 170 0.62 1.42 14.32
CA ASP A 170 0.77 0.61 15.54
C ASP A 170 2.08 0.96 16.27
N ALA A 171 3.19 1.21 15.54
CA ALA A 171 4.44 1.71 16.12
C ALA A 171 4.26 3.06 16.81
N ALA A 172 3.54 3.99 16.18
CA ALA A 172 3.25 5.29 16.76
C ALA A 172 2.41 5.18 18.04
N ARG A 173 1.40 4.30 18.05
CA ARG A 173 0.59 4.03 19.25
C ARG A 173 1.44 3.47 20.39
N LEU A 174 2.33 2.51 20.10
CA LEU A 174 3.28 1.97 21.09
C LEU A 174 4.26 3.02 21.60
N ALA A 175 4.60 4.02 20.79
CA ALA A 175 5.39 5.18 21.22
C ALA A 175 4.57 6.22 22.02
N GLY A 176 3.25 6.03 22.16
CA GLY A 176 2.35 6.97 22.82
C GLY A 176 2.06 8.23 22.00
N LEU A 177 2.22 8.17 20.68
CA LEU A 177 1.87 9.25 19.76
C LEU A 177 0.44 9.08 19.24
N ASN A 178 -0.32 10.19 19.24
CA ASN A 178 -1.58 10.27 18.53
C ASN A 178 -1.29 10.59 17.05
N VAL A 179 -1.63 9.69 16.15
CA VAL A 179 -1.42 9.90 14.70
C VAL A 179 -2.55 10.76 14.16
N LEU A 180 -2.25 12.01 13.81
CA LEU A 180 -3.20 12.92 13.16
C LEU A 180 -3.46 12.48 11.72
N ARG A 181 -2.39 12.06 11.01
CA ARG A 181 -2.44 11.55 9.64
C ARG A 181 -1.15 10.79 9.33
N LEU A 182 -1.24 9.74 8.48
CA LEU A 182 -0.11 9.27 7.69
C LEU A 182 -0.07 10.08 6.39
N LEU A 183 1.09 10.60 6.04
CA LEU A 183 1.28 11.44 4.86
C LEU A 183 2.34 10.79 3.96
N ASN A 184 2.08 10.70 2.66
CA ASN A 184 3.08 10.18 1.74
C ASN A 184 4.28 11.13 1.64
N GLU A 185 5.49 10.57 1.67
CA GLU A 185 6.76 11.31 1.59
C GLU A 185 6.82 12.29 0.42
N PRO A 186 6.44 11.91 -0.83
CA PRO A 186 6.44 12.86 -1.94
C PRO A 186 5.43 14.00 -1.77
N THR A 187 4.30 13.72 -1.14
CA THR A 187 3.29 14.76 -0.85
C THR A 187 3.82 15.73 0.21
N ALA A 188 4.49 15.22 1.25
CA ALA A 188 5.15 16.06 2.24
C ALA A 188 6.24 16.94 1.60
N ALA A 189 7.06 16.37 0.72
CA ALA A 189 8.08 17.12 -0.01
C ALA A 189 7.49 18.25 -0.85
N ALA A 190 6.40 17.99 -1.57
CA ALA A 190 5.70 19.00 -2.36
C ALA A 190 5.19 20.17 -1.49
N VAL A 191 4.66 19.86 -0.30
CA VAL A 191 4.21 20.88 0.67
C VAL A 191 5.39 21.72 1.17
N ALA A 192 6.53 21.11 1.47
CA ALA A 192 7.71 21.81 1.96
C ALA A 192 8.28 22.81 0.95
N TYR A 193 8.29 22.45 -0.31
CA TYR A 193 8.74 23.35 -1.39
C TYR A 193 7.77 24.51 -1.65
N GLY A 194 6.66 24.59 -0.92
CA GLY A 194 5.71 25.68 -1.06
C GLY A 194 5.12 25.76 -2.47
N LEU A 195 5.04 24.62 -3.15
CA LEU A 195 4.46 24.52 -4.48
C LEU A 195 2.96 24.91 -4.48
N ASP A 196 2.39 25.13 -3.28
CA ASP A 196 1.09 25.72 -3.03
C ASP A 196 0.98 27.22 -3.37
N LYS A 197 2.11 27.93 -3.46
CA LYS A 197 2.15 29.40 -3.59
C LYS A 197 2.12 29.92 -5.03
N GLY A 198 1.47 29.19 -5.93
CA GLY A 198 1.20 29.67 -7.29
C GLY A 198 1.94 28.95 -8.41
N ALA A 199 2.67 27.88 -8.12
CA ALA A 199 3.16 26.99 -9.16
C ALA A 199 2.00 26.16 -9.71
N GLU A 200 1.70 26.31 -10.99
CA GLU A 200 0.77 25.44 -11.73
C GLU A 200 1.60 24.58 -12.68
N GLY A 201 1.27 23.30 -12.82
CA GLY A 201 1.95 22.40 -13.75
C GLY A 201 2.20 21.00 -13.22
N LEU A 202 3.03 20.26 -13.93
CA LEU A 202 3.42 18.90 -13.60
C LEU A 202 4.80 18.90 -12.93
N VAL A 203 4.89 18.19 -11.81
CA VAL A 203 6.13 18.04 -11.02
C VAL A 203 6.37 16.57 -10.76
N ALA A 204 7.61 16.12 -10.90
CA ALA A 204 8.06 14.82 -10.43
C ALA A 204 8.75 14.97 -9.06
N ILE A 205 8.43 14.11 -8.12
CA ILE A 205 9.14 13.98 -6.85
C ILE A 205 9.94 12.69 -6.91
N TYR A 206 11.26 12.79 -6.94
CA TYR A 206 12.19 11.67 -6.97
C TYR A 206 12.80 11.52 -5.58
N ASP A 207 12.36 10.53 -4.85
CA ASP A 207 12.79 10.25 -3.48
C ASP A 207 13.65 8.98 -3.45
N LEU A 208 14.96 9.15 -3.21
CA LEU A 208 15.90 8.05 -3.06
C LEU A 208 16.53 8.13 -1.66
N GLY A 209 15.95 7.36 -0.74
CA GLY A 209 16.40 7.25 0.62
C GLY A 209 17.56 6.26 0.81
N GLY A 210 17.77 5.82 2.05
CA GLY A 210 18.74 4.78 2.36
C GLY A 210 18.30 3.40 1.91
N GLY A 211 17.02 3.10 1.94
CA GLY A 211 16.51 1.75 1.68
C GLY A 211 15.33 1.66 0.73
N THR A 212 14.73 2.77 0.35
CA THR A 212 13.56 2.83 -0.54
C THR A 212 13.76 3.88 -1.62
N PHE A 213 13.15 3.64 -2.76
CA PHE A 213 13.03 4.58 -3.86
C PHE A 213 11.56 4.80 -4.20
N ASP A 214 11.14 6.05 -4.26
CA ASP A 214 9.81 6.47 -4.65
C ASP A 214 9.87 7.53 -5.76
N ILE A 215 8.94 7.46 -6.71
CA ILE A 215 8.69 8.48 -7.72
C ILE A 215 7.21 8.79 -7.75
N SER A 216 6.85 10.06 -7.70
CA SER A 216 5.46 10.51 -7.83
C SER A 216 5.36 11.61 -8.86
N ILE A 217 4.34 11.51 -9.71
CA ILE A 217 3.99 12.55 -10.68
C ILE A 217 2.77 13.29 -10.14
N LEU A 218 2.92 14.58 -9.88
CA LEU A 218 1.90 15.44 -9.31
C LEU A 218 1.47 16.51 -10.30
N ARG A 219 0.16 16.81 -10.30
CA ARG A 219 -0.40 18.01 -10.91
C ARG A 219 -0.69 19.04 -9.83
N LEU A 220 -0.17 20.24 -10.01
CA LEU A 220 -0.37 21.36 -9.11
C LEU A 220 -1.37 22.32 -9.73
N THR A 221 -2.44 22.65 -9.02
CA THR A 221 -3.46 23.60 -9.45
C THR A 221 -3.94 24.39 -8.25
N ARG A 222 -3.52 25.64 -8.11
CA ARG A 222 -4.00 26.62 -7.09
C ARG A 222 -4.26 26.05 -5.69
N GLY A 223 -3.22 25.47 -5.07
CA GLY A 223 -3.30 24.91 -3.72
C GLY A 223 -3.87 23.49 -3.64
N VAL A 224 -4.16 22.86 -4.78
CA VAL A 224 -4.53 21.45 -4.87
C VAL A 224 -3.36 20.64 -5.39
N PHE A 225 -2.96 19.63 -4.67
CA PHE A 225 -1.96 18.65 -5.07
C PHE A 225 -2.67 17.36 -5.47
N GLU A 226 -2.71 17.08 -6.76
CA GLU A 226 -3.27 15.83 -7.29
C GLU A 226 -2.12 14.90 -7.65
N VAL A 227 -2.04 13.74 -7.01
CA VAL A 227 -1.09 12.69 -7.40
C VAL A 227 -1.69 11.96 -8.60
N LEU A 228 -1.01 12.01 -9.75
CA LEU A 228 -1.46 11.35 -10.98
C LEU A 228 -1.02 9.90 -11.03
N ALA A 229 0.21 9.64 -10.60
CA ALA A 229 0.76 8.30 -10.51
C ALA A 229 1.88 8.24 -9.49
N THR A 230 2.09 7.06 -8.92
CA THR A 230 3.22 6.74 -8.07
C THR A 230 3.95 5.52 -8.60
N GLY A 231 5.26 5.47 -8.42
CA GLY A 231 6.16 4.40 -8.79
C GLY A 231 7.28 4.28 -7.78
N GLY A 232 7.98 3.12 -7.70
CA GLY A 232 9.12 3.00 -6.79
C GLY A 232 9.67 1.60 -6.67
N ASP A 233 10.49 1.40 -5.64
CA ASP A 233 11.14 0.14 -5.30
C ASP A 233 11.50 0.15 -3.80
N THR A 234 10.81 -0.67 -3.00
CA THR A 234 11.00 -0.75 -1.54
C THR A 234 12.28 -1.48 -1.12
N ALA A 235 13.07 -1.94 -2.08
CA ALA A 235 14.36 -2.60 -1.89
C ALA A 235 15.46 -1.95 -2.73
N LEU A 236 15.42 -0.63 -2.90
CA LEU A 236 16.40 0.16 -3.63
C LEU A 236 16.72 1.43 -2.86
N GLY A 237 17.99 1.65 -2.53
CA GLY A 237 18.42 2.85 -1.83
C GLY A 237 19.93 2.95 -1.63
N GLY A 238 20.35 3.87 -0.79
CA GLY A 238 21.77 4.08 -0.46
C GLY A 238 22.46 2.89 0.19
N ASP A 239 21.71 2.04 0.89
CA ASP A 239 22.25 0.80 1.48
C ASP A 239 22.73 -0.16 0.39
N ASP A 240 22.06 -0.19 -0.78
CA ASP A 240 22.50 -1.02 -1.92
C ASP A 240 23.79 -0.48 -2.54
N PHE A 241 23.98 0.85 -2.53
CA PHE A 241 25.25 1.46 -2.93
C PHE A 241 26.37 1.10 -1.96
N ASP A 242 26.09 1.10 -0.66
CA ASP A 242 27.04 0.70 0.37
C ASP A 242 27.46 -0.76 0.22
N HIS A 243 26.52 -1.64 -0.09
CA HIS A 243 26.81 -3.05 -0.38
C HIS A 243 27.66 -3.22 -1.65
N ALA A 244 27.41 -2.42 -2.69
CA ALA A 244 28.22 -2.47 -3.91
C ALA A 244 29.68 -2.03 -3.64
N ILE A 245 29.87 -0.97 -2.84
CA ILE A 245 31.22 -0.52 -2.41
C ILE A 245 31.86 -1.59 -1.53
N ALA A 246 31.14 -2.18 -0.58
CA ALA A 246 31.65 -3.24 0.28
C ALA A 246 32.10 -4.47 -0.54
N GLY A 247 31.31 -4.88 -1.54
CA GLY A 247 31.68 -5.92 -2.49
C GLY A 247 32.97 -5.60 -3.26
N TRP A 248 33.11 -4.37 -3.72
CA TRP A 248 34.32 -3.89 -4.36
C TRP A 248 35.55 -3.96 -3.41
N VAL A 249 35.41 -3.56 -2.15
CA VAL A 249 36.48 -3.66 -1.16
C VAL A 249 36.87 -5.12 -0.92
N ILE A 250 35.90 -6.03 -0.76
CA ILE A 250 36.15 -7.47 -0.59
C ILE A 250 37.00 -8.01 -1.77
N GLU A 251 36.62 -7.67 -2.99
CA GLU A 251 37.32 -8.08 -4.20
C GLU A 251 38.76 -7.53 -4.26
N GLN A 252 38.90 -6.20 -4.05
CA GLN A 252 40.22 -5.55 -4.11
C GLN A 252 41.18 -5.97 -3.00
N ALA A 253 40.63 -6.27 -1.82
CA ALA A 253 41.41 -6.73 -0.67
C ALA A 253 41.69 -8.26 -0.69
N GLY A 254 41.04 -9.00 -1.62
CA GLY A 254 41.15 -10.46 -1.68
C GLY A 254 40.56 -11.16 -0.43
N LEU A 255 39.51 -10.59 0.15
CA LEU A 255 38.88 -11.13 1.35
C LEU A 255 37.89 -12.26 1.00
N SER A 256 37.61 -13.11 1.99
CA SER A 256 36.50 -14.05 1.87
C SER A 256 35.16 -13.29 1.84
N ALA A 257 34.24 -13.72 0.98
CA ALA A 257 32.90 -13.20 0.98
C ALA A 257 32.11 -13.59 2.25
N ASP A 258 32.53 -14.62 2.96
CA ASP A 258 31.91 -15.09 4.22
C ASP A 258 32.60 -14.40 5.42
N LEU A 259 32.23 -13.13 5.63
CA LEU A 259 32.65 -12.33 6.78
C LEU A 259 31.69 -12.57 7.95
N ASP A 260 32.24 -12.52 9.18
CA ASP A 260 31.39 -12.51 10.37
C ASP A 260 30.50 -11.24 10.41
N PRO A 261 29.38 -11.26 11.14
CA PRO A 261 28.42 -10.14 11.16
C PRO A 261 29.00 -8.80 11.62
N GLY A 262 29.98 -8.81 12.53
CA GLY A 262 30.66 -7.59 12.98
C GLY A 262 31.52 -6.98 11.89
N SER A 263 32.33 -7.82 11.23
CA SER A 263 33.16 -7.44 10.10
C SER A 263 32.35 -6.92 8.92
N GLN A 264 31.21 -7.54 8.60
CA GLN A 264 30.28 -7.07 7.57
C GLN A 264 29.76 -5.67 7.91
N ARG A 265 29.32 -5.45 9.15
CA ARG A 265 28.84 -4.14 9.63
C ARG A 265 29.91 -3.07 9.58
N GLN A 266 31.12 -3.39 10.00
CA GLN A 266 32.25 -2.47 9.93
C GLN A 266 32.53 -2.06 8.47
N LEU A 267 32.53 -3.02 7.57
CA LEU A 267 32.77 -2.76 6.16
C LEU A 267 31.69 -1.88 5.54
N LEU A 268 30.41 -2.10 5.87
CA LEU A 268 29.31 -1.26 5.42
C LEU A 268 29.40 0.17 5.98
N GLN A 269 29.82 0.34 7.24
CA GLN A 269 30.05 1.68 7.79
C GLN A 269 31.17 2.42 7.04
N ILE A 270 32.25 1.72 6.69
CA ILE A 270 33.35 2.28 5.89
C ILE A 270 32.85 2.63 4.48
N ALA A 271 32.08 1.77 3.87
CA ALA A 271 31.50 1.97 2.53
C ALA A 271 30.58 3.20 2.50
N CYS A 272 29.68 3.34 3.50
CA CYS A 272 28.79 4.48 3.65
C CYS A 272 29.57 5.79 3.80
N ALA A 273 30.57 5.83 4.68
CA ALA A 273 31.42 6.99 4.87
C ALA A 273 32.20 7.36 3.58
N ALA A 274 32.66 6.38 2.83
CA ALA A 274 33.35 6.60 1.56
C ALA A 274 32.38 7.18 0.51
N LYS A 275 31.16 6.63 0.38
CA LYS A 275 30.10 7.15 -0.49
C LYS A 275 29.75 8.60 -0.18
N GLU A 276 29.54 8.93 1.08
CA GLU A 276 29.22 10.29 1.52
C GLU A 276 30.33 11.29 1.15
N ARG A 277 31.58 10.93 1.40
CA ARG A 277 32.72 11.79 1.02
C ARG A 277 32.87 11.98 -0.48
N LEU A 278 32.57 10.97 -1.28
CA LEU A 278 32.63 11.05 -2.76
C LEU A 278 31.58 12.01 -3.35
N THR A 279 30.63 12.49 -2.56
CA THR A 279 29.75 13.59 -2.99
C THR A 279 30.56 14.85 -3.33
N ASP A 280 31.55 15.19 -2.52
CA ASP A 280 32.36 16.40 -2.66
C ASP A 280 33.76 16.11 -3.20
N GLU A 281 34.36 14.96 -2.84
CA GLU A 281 35.71 14.56 -3.22
C GLU A 281 35.69 13.74 -4.55
N ALA A 282 36.72 13.88 -5.37
CA ALA A 282 36.87 13.09 -6.60
C ALA A 282 37.35 11.66 -6.35
N SER A 283 38.08 11.44 -5.26
CA SER A 283 38.54 10.14 -4.78
C SER A 283 38.72 10.14 -3.29
N VAL A 284 38.56 8.99 -2.65
CA VAL A 284 38.73 8.79 -1.20
C VAL A 284 39.56 7.56 -0.92
N ARG A 285 40.39 7.65 0.12
CA ARG A 285 41.10 6.48 0.63
C ARG A 285 40.15 5.64 1.51
N VAL A 286 40.01 4.37 1.17
CA VAL A 286 39.25 3.36 1.92
C VAL A 286 40.26 2.41 2.56
N ALA A 287 40.08 2.10 3.84
CA ALA A 287 40.94 1.16 4.57
C ALA A 287 40.07 0.16 5.35
N TYR A 288 40.46 -1.13 5.29
CA TYR A 288 39.81 -2.20 6.04
C TYR A 288 40.85 -3.22 6.47
N GLY A 289 41.03 -3.43 7.76
CA GLY A 289 42.13 -4.23 8.31
C GLY A 289 43.49 -3.69 7.86
N ASP A 290 44.34 -4.55 7.31
CA ASP A 290 45.65 -4.19 6.78
C ASP A 290 45.62 -3.67 5.32
N TRP A 291 44.47 -3.78 4.64
CA TRP A 291 44.31 -3.31 3.27
C TRP A 291 43.90 -1.83 3.21
N SER A 292 44.43 -1.13 2.22
CA SER A 292 43.91 0.19 1.86
C SER A 292 44.03 0.43 0.37
N GLY A 293 43.01 1.02 -0.21
CA GLY A 293 42.91 1.38 -1.61
C GLY A 293 42.31 2.76 -1.82
N GLU A 294 42.31 3.22 -3.05
CA GLU A 294 41.69 4.47 -3.46
C GLU A 294 40.40 4.16 -4.26
N LEU A 295 39.28 4.67 -3.80
CA LEU A 295 38.00 4.60 -4.47
C LEU A 295 37.73 5.95 -5.16
N SER A 296 37.62 5.96 -6.49
CA SER A 296 37.30 7.15 -7.25
C SER A 296 35.78 7.31 -7.43
N ARG A 297 35.31 8.55 -7.68
CA ARG A 297 33.92 8.82 -8.06
C ARG A 297 33.52 8.05 -9.32
N ALA A 298 34.40 7.94 -10.32
CA ALA A 298 34.13 7.18 -11.54
C ALA A 298 33.88 5.69 -11.23
N THR A 299 34.67 5.10 -10.33
CA THR A 299 34.45 3.72 -9.88
C THR A 299 33.13 3.58 -9.14
N LEU A 300 32.78 4.55 -8.28
CA LEU A 300 31.47 4.55 -7.62
C LEU A 300 30.34 4.61 -8.64
N ASP A 301 30.44 5.50 -9.64
CA ASP A 301 29.41 5.67 -10.68
C ASP A 301 29.17 4.35 -11.44
N GLU A 302 30.25 3.61 -11.76
CA GLU A 302 30.14 2.28 -12.38
C GLU A 302 29.47 1.24 -11.46
N LEU A 303 29.82 1.21 -10.19
CA LEU A 303 29.26 0.28 -9.20
C LEU A 303 27.76 0.51 -8.99
N ILE A 304 27.30 1.77 -8.99
CA ILE A 304 25.90 2.09 -8.70
C ILE A 304 25.02 2.18 -9.95
N GLU A 305 25.58 2.16 -11.16
CA GLU A 305 24.83 2.30 -12.42
C GLU A 305 23.64 1.32 -12.55
N PRO A 306 23.73 0.03 -12.16
CA PRO A 306 22.60 -0.88 -12.22
C PRO A 306 21.41 -0.42 -11.35
N PHE A 307 21.69 0.16 -10.21
CA PHE A 307 20.67 0.66 -9.28
C PHE A 307 20.04 1.96 -9.79
N VAL A 308 20.86 2.88 -10.33
CA VAL A 308 20.39 4.10 -10.97
C VAL A 308 19.49 3.77 -12.17
N ALA A 309 19.90 2.84 -13.04
CA ALA A 309 19.09 2.41 -14.18
C ALA A 309 17.74 1.81 -13.74
N ARG A 310 17.71 1.08 -12.61
CA ARG A 310 16.50 0.50 -12.03
C ARG A 310 15.52 1.59 -11.54
N SER A 311 16.03 2.65 -10.89
CA SER A 311 15.22 3.79 -10.49
C SER A 311 14.62 4.53 -11.68
N LEU A 312 15.42 4.79 -12.72
CA LEU A 312 14.96 5.46 -13.95
C LEU A 312 13.90 4.64 -14.71
N LYS A 313 13.97 3.32 -14.65
CA LYS A 313 12.93 2.45 -15.21
C LYS A 313 11.59 2.65 -14.50
N SER A 314 11.60 2.78 -13.18
CA SER A 314 10.41 3.09 -12.39
C SER A 314 9.87 4.49 -12.70
N CYS A 315 10.75 5.48 -12.93
CA CYS A 315 10.35 6.82 -13.38
C CYS A 315 9.59 6.78 -14.70
N ARG A 316 10.17 6.14 -15.73
CA ARG A 316 9.51 6.02 -17.05
C ARG A 316 8.15 5.33 -16.96
N ARG A 317 8.00 4.40 -16.04
CA ARG A 317 6.75 3.73 -15.79
C ARG A 317 5.72 4.66 -15.13
N ALA A 318 6.10 5.38 -14.07
CA ALA A 318 5.21 6.31 -13.39
C ALA A 318 4.71 7.41 -14.34
N VAL A 319 5.58 7.94 -15.22
CA VAL A 319 5.20 8.89 -16.27
C VAL A 319 4.16 8.28 -17.21
N ARG A 320 4.37 7.05 -17.67
CA ARG A 320 3.39 6.36 -18.54
C ARG A 320 2.05 6.15 -17.82
N ASP A 321 2.09 5.73 -16.56
CA ASP A 321 0.90 5.46 -15.75
C ASP A 321 0.12 6.73 -15.40
N SER A 322 0.78 7.89 -15.38
CA SER A 322 0.15 9.20 -15.18
C SER A 322 -0.62 9.69 -16.40
N GLY A 323 -0.35 9.15 -17.58
CA GLY A 323 -0.96 9.56 -18.84
C GLY A 323 -0.49 10.93 -19.34
N VAL A 324 0.66 11.45 -18.85
CA VAL A 324 1.27 12.71 -19.30
C VAL A 324 2.53 12.44 -20.08
N ASP A 325 2.92 13.38 -20.94
CA ASP A 325 4.18 13.30 -21.66
C ASP A 325 5.35 13.75 -20.78
N LEU A 326 6.50 13.10 -20.94
CA LEU A 326 7.69 13.38 -20.14
C LEU A 326 8.12 14.87 -20.26
N GLU A 327 7.94 15.47 -21.42
CA GLU A 327 8.28 16.85 -21.73
C GLU A 327 7.37 17.87 -21.03
N GLU A 328 6.19 17.45 -20.54
CA GLU A 328 5.29 18.31 -19.78
C GLU A 328 5.75 18.47 -18.32
N ILE A 329 6.61 17.55 -17.82
CA ILE A 329 7.17 17.60 -16.47
C ILE A 329 8.37 18.55 -16.48
N ARG A 330 8.18 19.75 -15.94
CA ARG A 330 9.18 20.83 -16.00
C ARG A 330 10.01 20.97 -14.73
N SER A 331 9.65 20.31 -13.67
CA SER A 331 10.34 20.39 -12.39
C SER A 331 10.46 19.00 -11.77
N VAL A 332 11.65 18.67 -11.29
CA VAL A 332 11.92 17.45 -10.55
C VAL A 332 12.50 17.83 -9.20
N VAL A 333 11.84 17.42 -8.13
CA VAL A 333 12.29 17.65 -6.76
C VAL A 333 13.08 16.42 -6.30
N MET A 334 14.28 16.63 -5.80
CA MET A 334 15.13 15.57 -5.27
C MET A 334 14.96 15.46 -3.75
N VAL A 335 14.61 14.26 -3.29
CA VAL A 335 14.36 13.94 -1.89
C VAL A 335 15.19 12.73 -1.48
N GLY A 336 15.55 12.63 -0.20
CA GLY A 336 16.35 11.55 0.36
C GLY A 336 17.85 11.73 0.18
N GLY A 337 18.62 11.31 1.19
CA GLY A 337 20.07 11.54 1.27
C GLY A 337 20.87 10.96 0.10
N SER A 338 20.41 9.85 -0.50
CA SER A 338 21.09 9.20 -1.64
C SER A 338 21.00 10.01 -2.93
N THR A 339 20.11 10.99 -3.03
CA THR A 339 20.06 11.94 -4.15
C THR A 339 21.21 12.95 -4.15
N ARG A 340 22.02 12.99 -3.08
CA ARG A 340 23.25 13.80 -3.03
C ARG A 340 24.33 13.26 -3.97
N VAL A 341 24.28 11.96 -4.32
CA VAL A 341 25.24 11.32 -5.23
C VAL A 341 25.16 11.97 -6.62
N PRO A 342 26.27 12.54 -7.14
CA PRO A 342 26.26 13.30 -8.38
C PRO A 342 25.72 12.53 -9.59
N ARG A 343 26.07 11.25 -9.72
CA ARG A 343 25.58 10.38 -10.82
C ARG A 343 24.07 10.27 -10.84
N VAL A 344 23.42 10.17 -9.66
CA VAL A 344 21.96 10.13 -9.56
C VAL A 344 21.33 11.41 -10.09
N ARG A 345 21.84 12.59 -9.66
CA ARG A 345 21.33 13.89 -10.12
C ARG A 345 21.46 14.06 -11.62
N THR A 346 22.64 13.71 -12.16
CA THR A 346 22.91 13.78 -13.60
C THR A 346 21.92 12.89 -14.37
N ALA A 347 21.76 11.64 -13.97
CA ALA A 347 20.90 10.69 -14.64
C ALA A 347 19.41 11.09 -14.61
N VAL A 348 18.95 11.67 -13.50
CA VAL A 348 17.58 12.19 -13.38
C VAL A 348 17.40 13.43 -14.27
N GLY A 349 18.36 14.37 -14.26
CA GLY A 349 18.34 15.55 -15.13
C GLY A 349 18.31 15.17 -16.62
N GLU A 350 19.12 14.18 -17.02
CA GLU A 350 19.13 13.64 -18.39
C GLU A 350 17.78 13.02 -18.77
N LEU A 351 17.14 12.28 -17.85
CA LEU A 351 15.85 11.66 -18.11
C LEU A 351 14.75 12.68 -18.32
N PHE A 352 14.63 13.67 -17.43
CA PHE A 352 13.52 14.64 -17.45
C PHE A 352 13.83 15.89 -18.29
N GLY A 353 15.05 16.04 -18.78
CA GLY A 353 15.47 17.19 -19.60
C GLY A 353 15.47 18.52 -18.84
N CYS A 354 15.57 18.51 -17.52
CA CYS A 354 15.61 19.70 -16.68
C CYS A 354 16.60 19.52 -15.52
N GLU A 355 17.06 20.64 -14.95
CA GLU A 355 17.91 20.61 -13.77
C GLU A 355 17.06 20.27 -12.54
N PRO A 356 17.40 19.20 -11.78
CA PRO A 356 16.67 18.82 -10.59
C PRO A 356 16.78 19.88 -9.47
N LEU A 357 15.66 20.15 -8.78
CA LEU A 357 15.60 21.10 -7.66
C LEU A 357 16.22 20.47 -6.41
N THR A 358 17.18 21.18 -5.83
CA THR A 358 17.94 20.74 -4.63
C THR A 358 18.09 21.85 -3.58
N ASP A 359 17.23 22.89 -3.65
CA ASP A 359 17.34 24.11 -2.83
C ASP A 359 17.05 23.85 -1.33
N ILE A 360 16.22 22.85 -1.02
CA ILE A 360 15.96 22.41 0.36
C ILE A 360 16.82 21.18 0.62
N ASP A 361 17.32 21.08 1.85
CA ASP A 361 18.07 19.90 2.28
C ASP A 361 17.21 18.63 2.10
N PRO A 362 17.64 17.67 1.27
CA PRO A 362 16.85 16.48 0.92
C PRO A 362 16.56 15.57 2.12
N ASP A 363 17.32 15.67 3.22
CA ASP A 363 17.07 14.92 4.46
C ASP A 363 16.00 15.57 5.34
N GLN A 364 15.70 16.86 5.15
CA GLN A 364 14.80 17.63 6.02
C GLN A 364 13.44 17.92 5.38
N VAL A 365 13.38 17.91 4.07
CA VAL A 365 12.21 18.37 3.29
C VAL A 365 10.93 17.63 3.68
N VAL A 366 10.99 16.32 3.86
CA VAL A 366 9.85 15.48 4.20
C VAL A 366 9.30 15.82 5.60
N ALA A 367 10.18 15.92 6.60
CA ALA A 367 9.79 16.28 7.97
C ALA A 367 9.20 17.70 8.05
N ILE A 368 9.75 18.66 7.28
CA ILE A 368 9.25 20.04 7.17
C ILE A 368 7.81 20.04 6.61
N GLY A 369 7.56 19.33 5.52
CA GLY A 369 6.23 19.24 4.93
C GLY A 369 5.21 18.57 5.85
N ALA A 370 5.63 17.50 6.53
CA ALA A 370 4.81 16.84 7.54
C ALA A 370 4.48 17.79 8.73
N ALA A 371 5.43 18.64 9.15
CA ALA A 371 5.20 19.62 10.21
C ALA A 371 4.20 20.71 9.80
N ILE A 372 4.27 21.19 8.56
CA ILE A 372 3.28 22.14 8.01
C ILE A 372 1.88 21.54 8.06
N GLN A 373 1.75 20.28 7.66
CA GLN A 373 0.47 19.56 7.68
C GLN A 373 -0.01 19.29 9.12
N ALA A 374 0.89 18.95 10.03
CA ALA A 374 0.56 18.73 11.45
C ALA A 374 0.02 20.01 12.10
N ASP A 375 0.64 21.16 11.84
CA ASP A 375 0.21 22.47 12.33
C ASP A 375 -1.20 22.84 11.83
N ALA A 376 -1.50 22.54 10.56
CA ALA A 376 -2.81 22.75 9.99
C ALA A 376 -3.88 21.83 10.63
N LEU A 377 -3.59 20.53 10.77
CA LEU A 377 -4.50 19.55 11.39
C LEU A 377 -4.72 19.80 12.90
N ALA A 378 -3.75 20.38 13.58
CA ALA A 378 -3.91 20.81 14.97
C ALA A 378 -4.81 22.06 15.10
N GLY A 379 -5.19 22.70 14.00
CA GLY A 379 -6.03 23.90 13.99
C GLY A 379 -5.31 25.19 14.32
N ASN A 380 -3.98 25.23 14.24
CA ASN A 380 -3.18 26.43 14.51
C ASN A 380 -3.22 27.43 13.34
N LYS A 381 -3.43 26.97 12.11
CA LYS A 381 -3.50 27.80 10.90
C LYS A 381 -4.97 28.13 10.57
N ARG A 382 -5.33 29.40 10.56
CA ARG A 382 -6.58 29.89 9.95
C ARG A 382 -6.25 30.29 8.51
N GLY A 383 -6.62 29.52 7.54
CA GLY A 383 -6.37 29.80 6.12
C GLY A 383 -6.76 28.61 5.25
N GLU A 384 -6.67 28.75 3.97
CA GLU A 384 -7.05 27.75 2.97
C GLU A 384 -6.49 26.36 3.36
N GLU A 385 -7.40 25.41 3.57
CA GLU A 385 -7.04 24.00 3.75
C GLU A 385 -6.33 23.53 2.48
N LEU A 386 -5.09 23.10 2.66
CA LEU A 386 -4.34 22.45 1.59
C LEU A 386 -5.05 21.13 1.26
N LEU A 387 -5.65 21.04 0.10
CA LEU A 387 -6.31 19.83 -0.34
C LEU A 387 -5.25 18.88 -0.94
N LEU A 388 -4.89 17.88 -0.17
CA LEU A 388 -3.98 16.80 -0.59
C LEU A 388 -4.82 15.63 -1.07
N LEU A 389 -4.73 15.31 -2.35
CA LEU A 389 -5.41 14.18 -2.96
C LEU A 389 -4.36 13.12 -3.33
N ASP A 390 -4.32 12.07 -2.55
CA ASP A 390 -3.47 10.90 -2.81
C ASP A 390 -4.24 9.81 -3.54
N VAL A 391 -3.58 8.76 -4.05
CA VAL A 391 -4.20 7.72 -4.87
C VAL A 391 -3.86 6.31 -4.37
N ILE A 392 -4.75 5.38 -4.70
CA ILE A 392 -4.56 3.94 -4.42
C ILE A 392 -3.65 3.34 -5.50
N PRO A 393 -2.55 2.67 -5.15
CA PRO A 393 -1.58 2.15 -6.12
C PRO A 393 -2.06 0.93 -6.92
N LEU A 394 -2.96 0.11 -6.35
CA LEU A 394 -3.51 -1.10 -6.96
C LEU A 394 -5.02 -1.20 -6.72
N SER A 395 -5.77 -1.72 -7.69
CA SER A 395 -7.22 -1.92 -7.58
C SER A 395 -7.58 -2.82 -6.40
N LEU A 396 -8.67 -2.47 -5.74
CA LEU A 396 -9.27 -3.21 -4.64
C LEU A 396 -10.61 -3.79 -5.09
N GLY A 397 -10.87 -5.04 -4.75
CA GLY A 397 -12.08 -5.72 -5.19
C GLY A 397 -12.40 -6.94 -4.35
N LEU A 398 -13.36 -7.73 -4.82
CA LEU A 398 -13.77 -8.95 -4.16
C LEU A 398 -13.94 -10.12 -5.14
N GLU A 399 -13.90 -11.32 -4.57
CA GLU A 399 -14.15 -12.56 -5.30
C GLU A 399 -15.64 -12.72 -5.60
N THR A 400 -15.96 -13.01 -6.86
CA THR A 400 -17.29 -13.40 -7.32
C THR A 400 -17.30 -14.86 -7.79
N MET A 401 -18.48 -15.38 -8.07
CA MET A 401 -18.64 -16.75 -8.59
C MET A 401 -17.76 -16.99 -9.81
N GLY A 402 -17.17 -18.19 -9.86
CA GLY A 402 -16.22 -18.57 -10.92
C GLY A 402 -14.76 -18.22 -10.60
N GLY A 403 -14.45 -17.70 -9.39
CA GLY A 403 -13.10 -17.29 -9.02
C GLY A 403 -12.63 -16.06 -9.78
N LEU A 404 -13.57 -15.15 -10.06
CA LEU A 404 -13.34 -13.87 -10.73
C LEU A 404 -13.14 -12.75 -9.70
N MET A 405 -12.26 -11.79 -10.01
CA MET A 405 -12.13 -10.54 -9.27
C MET A 405 -13.04 -9.47 -9.86
N GLU A 406 -13.91 -8.92 -9.02
CA GLU A 406 -14.70 -7.73 -9.35
C GLU A 406 -14.08 -6.51 -8.67
N LYS A 407 -13.59 -5.55 -9.47
CA LYS A 407 -12.91 -4.34 -8.99
C LYS A 407 -13.95 -3.33 -8.48
N VAL A 408 -13.91 -3.02 -7.18
CA VAL A 408 -14.79 -2.01 -6.55
C VAL A 408 -14.14 -0.64 -6.56
N ILE A 409 -12.85 -0.56 -6.25
CA ILE A 409 -12.07 0.68 -6.31
C ILE A 409 -10.91 0.46 -7.29
N PRO A 410 -10.93 1.12 -8.47
CA PRO A 410 -9.83 1.05 -9.43
C PRO A 410 -8.54 1.69 -8.89
N ARG A 411 -7.38 1.24 -9.36
CA ARG A 411 -6.09 1.91 -9.12
C ARG A 411 -6.15 3.38 -9.54
N ASN A 412 -5.26 4.19 -8.99
CA ASN A 412 -5.19 5.64 -9.19
C ASN A 412 -6.48 6.40 -8.79
N THR A 413 -7.37 5.76 -8.01
CA THR A 413 -8.50 6.48 -7.39
C THR A 413 -7.98 7.31 -6.22
N THR A 414 -8.34 8.60 -6.19
CA THR A 414 -8.01 9.53 -5.10
C THR A 414 -8.61 9.10 -3.77
N ILE A 415 -7.85 9.25 -2.68
CA ILE A 415 -8.27 8.97 -1.31
C ILE A 415 -8.40 10.27 -0.49
N PRO A 416 -9.29 10.33 0.50
CA PRO A 416 -10.17 9.25 0.96
C PRO A 416 -11.31 8.95 -0.03
N VAL A 417 -11.72 7.68 -0.10
CA VAL A 417 -12.78 7.24 -1.00
C VAL A 417 -13.65 6.15 -0.35
N ALA A 418 -14.94 6.19 -0.65
CA ALA A 418 -15.86 5.10 -0.35
C ALA A 418 -16.61 4.70 -1.62
N ARG A 419 -16.63 3.41 -1.91
CA ARG A 419 -17.37 2.82 -3.02
C ARG A 419 -18.18 1.64 -2.53
N ALA A 420 -19.40 1.53 -3.01
CA ALA A 420 -20.28 0.43 -2.68
C ALA A 420 -20.82 -0.22 -3.96
N GLN A 421 -20.94 -1.54 -3.92
CA GLN A 421 -21.53 -2.33 -5.00
C GLN A 421 -22.50 -3.34 -4.40
N GLU A 422 -23.60 -3.62 -5.14
CA GLU A 422 -24.61 -4.59 -4.70
C GLU A 422 -24.35 -5.95 -5.33
N PHE A 423 -24.40 -6.96 -4.50
CA PHE A 423 -24.25 -8.37 -4.85
C PHE A 423 -25.49 -9.15 -4.40
N THR A 424 -25.60 -10.39 -4.85
CA THR A 424 -26.73 -11.23 -4.52
C THR A 424 -26.31 -12.66 -4.18
N THR A 425 -27.23 -13.42 -3.61
CA THR A 425 -27.04 -14.85 -3.32
C THR A 425 -27.06 -15.69 -4.58
N TYR A 426 -26.23 -16.72 -4.62
CA TYR A 426 -26.12 -17.64 -5.74
C TYR A 426 -27.15 -18.81 -5.65
N LYS A 427 -27.49 -19.27 -4.43
CA LYS A 427 -28.37 -20.42 -4.18
C LYS A 427 -29.63 -20.02 -3.46
N ASP A 428 -30.72 -20.76 -3.73
CA ASP A 428 -31.96 -20.66 -2.97
C ASP A 428 -31.71 -20.99 -1.50
N GLY A 429 -32.30 -20.21 -0.60
CA GLY A 429 -32.20 -20.42 0.83
C GLY A 429 -30.82 -20.14 1.43
N GLN A 430 -29.90 -19.49 0.71
CA GLN A 430 -28.57 -19.15 1.20
C GLN A 430 -28.66 -18.14 2.35
N THR A 431 -28.13 -18.52 3.53
CA THR A 431 -28.19 -17.70 4.76
C THR A 431 -26.84 -17.09 5.17
N ALA A 432 -25.77 -17.40 4.44
CA ALA A 432 -24.45 -16.86 4.66
C ALA A 432 -23.69 -16.61 3.35
N MET A 433 -22.77 -15.64 3.37
CA MET A 433 -21.93 -15.29 2.24
C MET A 433 -20.50 -15.03 2.71
N MET A 434 -19.53 -15.64 2.04
CA MET A 434 -18.11 -15.36 2.26
C MET A 434 -17.70 -14.14 1.42
N ILE A 435 -17.18 -13.12 2.07
CA ILE A 435 -16.61 -11.94 1.42
C ILE A 435 -15.08 -12.10 1.42
N HIS A 436 -14.50 -12.25 0.23
CA HIS A 436 -13.06 -12.36 0.04
C HIS A 436 -12.53 -11.10 -0.64
N VAL A 437 -11.79 -10.29 0.12
CA VAL A 437 -11.23 -9.01 -0.30
C VAL A 437 -9.90 -9.25 -1.00
N LEU A 438 -9.73 -8.64 -2.16
CA LEU A 438 -8.60 -8.84 -3.07
C LEU A 438 -7.95 -7.51 -3.46
N GLN A 439 -6.67 -7.59 -3.81
CA GLN A 439 -5.90 -6.49 -4.38
C GLN A 439 -5.16 -6.98 -5.64
N GLY A 440 -5.23 -6.22 -6.73
CA GLY A 440 -4.52 -6.56 -7.96
C GLY A 440 -5.19 -6.02 -9.22
N GLU A 441 -4.61 -6.36 -10.37
CA GLU A 441 -5.08 -5.89 -11.68
C GLU A 441 -5.56 -7.02 -12.60
N ARG A 442 -5.43 -8.29 -12.17
CA ARG A 442 -5.83 -9.47 -12.94
C ARG A 442 -7.31 -9.78 -12.75
N GLU A 443 -7.88 -10.54 -13.69
CA GLU A 443 -9.29 -10.92 -13.68
C GLU A 443 -9.58 -12.18 -12.83
N LEU A 444 -8.57 -13.03 -12.61
CA LEU A 444 -8.72 -14.25 -11.84
C LEU A 444 -8.20 -14.08 -10.42
N VAL A 445 -8.95 -14.58 -9.43
CA VAL A 445 -8.61 -14.52 -7.99
C VAL A 445 -7.24 -15.12 -7.69
N LYS A 446 -6.86 -16.23 -8.37
CA LYS A 446 -5.56 -16.89 -8.18
C LYS A 446 -4.36 -16.01 -8.55
N ASP A 447 -4.58 -15.01 -9.39
CA ASP A 447 -3.56 -14.08 -9.88
C ASP A 447 -3.62 -12.72 -9.14
N CYS A 448 -4.49 -12.61 -8.13
CA CYS A 448 -4.65 -11.46 -7.27
C CYS A 448 -4.22 -11.78 -5.83
N ARG A 449 -3.88 -10.74 -5.09
CA ARG A 449 -3.52 -10.86 -3.68
C ARG A 449 -4.76 -10.92 -2.80
N SER A 450 -4.81 -11.91 -1.91
CA SER A 450 -5.83 -12.00 -0.85
C SER A 450 -5.47 -11.04 0.29
N LEU A 451 -6.37 -10.11 0.61
CA LEU A 451 -6.23 -9.18 1.73
C LEU A 451 -6.94 -9.68 2.99
N ALA A 452 -8.18 -10.14 2.86
CA ALA A 452 -8.97 -10.63 3.97
C ALA A 452 -10.12 -11.52 3.53
N ARG A 453 -10.63 -12.32 4.46
CA ARG A 453 -11.87 -13.08 4.31
C ARG A 453 -12.73 -12.92 5.55
N PHE A 454 -14.02 -12.66 5.37
CA PHE A 454 -14.99 -12.61 6.45
C PHE A 454 -16.36 -13.11 5.97
N GLU A 455 -17.21 -13.50 6.88
CA GLU A 455 -18.49 -14.08 6.56
C GLU A 455 -19.64 -13.18 7.04
N LEU A 456 -20.57 -12.86 6.11
CA LEU A 456 -21.85 -12.28 6.43
C LEU A 456 -22.84 -13.44 6.70
N ARG A 457 -23.36 -13.54 7.92
CA ARG A 457 -24.35 -14.55 8.33
C ARG A 457 -25.69 -13.91 8.65
N GLY A 458 -26.75 -14.72 8.61
CA GLY A 458 -28.09 -14.25 8.94
C GLY A 458 -28.82 -13.58 7.78
N ILE A 459 -28.39 -13.86 6.54
CA ILE A 459 -29.14 -13.48 5.34
C ILE A 459 -30.50 -14.22 5.38
N PRO A 460 -31.63 -13.52 5.20
CA PRO A 460 -32.92 -14.19 5.10
C PRO A 460 -32.95 -15.23 3.97
N PRO A 461 -33.48 -16.43 4.19
CA PRO A 461 -33.56 -17.44 3.14
C PRO A 461 -34.57 -16.96 2.07
N MET A 462 -34.06 -16.69 0.88
CA MET A 462 -34.80 -16.22 -0.29
C MET A 462 -34.39 -17.02 -1.53
N MET A 463 -35.11 -16.81 -2.62
CA MET A 463 -34.69 -17.34 -3.92
C MET A 463 -33.33 -16.75 -4.32
N ALA A 464 -32.52 -17.50 -5.02
CA ALA A 464 -31.26 -17.03 -5.60
C ALA A 464 -31.48 -15.72 -6.39
N GLY A 465 -30.61 -14.76 -6.19
CA GLY A 465 -30.72 -13.44 -6.81
C GLY A 465 -31.65 -12.44 -6.11
N ALA A 466 -32.44 -12.85 -5.12
CA ALA A 466 -33.40 -11.96 -4.45
C ALA A 466 -32.78 -11.14 -3.32
N ALA A 467 -31.81 -11.69 -2.58
CA ALA A 467 -31.12 -10.97 -1.51
C ALA A 467 -30.22 -9.89 -2.10
N LYS A 468 -30.25 -8.69 -1.49
CA LYS A 468 -29.41 -7.54 -1.89
C LYS A 468 -28.37 -7.29 -0.82
N ILE A 469 -27.13 -7.64 -1.10
CA ILE A 469 -25.99 -7.44 -0.23
C ILE A 469 -25.16 -6.29 -0.75
N ARG A 470 -25.14 -5.16 -0.02
CA ARG A 470 -24.28 -4.02 -0.32
C ARG A 470 -22.94 -4.22 0.36
N VAL A 471 -21.88 -4.30 -0.44
CA VAL A 471 -20.50 -4.33 0.04
C VAL A 471 -19.89 -2.96 -0.17
N THR A 472 -19.40 -2.35 0.90
CA THR A 472 -18.78 -1.02 0.91
C THR A 472 -17.29 -1.16 1.20
N PHE A 473 -16.48 -0.61 0.33
CA PHE A 473 -15.04 -0.43 0.50
C PHE A 473 -14.79 1.03 0.86
N GLN A 474 -14.11 1.27 1.95
CA GLN A 474 -13.73 2.61 2.41
C GLN A 474 -12.24 2.67 2.64
N VAL A 475 -11.55 3.54 1.91
CA VAL A 475 -10.14 3.85 2.15
C VAL A 475 -10.08 5.23 2.77
N ASP A 476 -9.45 5.34 3.94
CA ASP A 476 -9.31 6.61 4.64
C ASP A 476 -8.18 7.47 4.04
N ALA A 477 -8.00 8.68 4.59
CA ALA A 477 -6.95 9.59 4.14
C ALA A 477 -5.52 9.07 4.40
N ASP A 478 -5.39 8.05 5.22
CA ASP A 478 -4.11 7.39 5.52
C ASP A 478 -3.87 6.15 4.64
N GLY A 479 -4.83 5.81 3.77
CA GLY A 479 -4.77 4.64 2.89
C GLY A 479 -5.17 3.33 3.56
N LEU A 480 -5.79 3.34 4.74
CA LEU A 480 -6.26 2.13 5.41
C LEU A 480 -7.64 1.73 4.88
N LEU A 481 -7.79 0.44 4.56
CA LEU A 481 -8.98 -0.13 3.98
C LEU A 481 -9.91 -0.72 5.06
N GLY A 482 -11.15 -0.26 5.08
CA GLY A 482 -12.27 -0.89 5.77
C GLY A 482 -13.24 -1.50 4.76
N VAL A 483 -13.75 -2.70 5.03
CA VAL A 483 -14.77 -3.35 4.19
C VAL A 483 -15.95 -3.77 5.05
N SER A 484 -17.16 -3.40 4.64
CA SER A 484 -18.40 -3.82 5.28
C SER A 484 -19.36 -4.44 4.25
N ALA A 485 -20.11 -5.44 4.69
CA ALA A 485 -21.16 -6.08 3.91
C ALA A 485 -22.47 -6.04 4.68
N ARG A 486 -23.55 -5.54 4.05
CA ARG A 486 -24.86 -5.39 4.66
C ARG A 486 -25.95 -5.95 3.76
N GLU A 487 -26.81 -6.82 4.30
CA GLU A 487 -28.03 -7.23 3.65
C GLU A 487 -29.11 -6.16 3.87
N LEU A 488 -29.73 -5.68 2.76
CA LEU A 488 -30.53 -4.46 2.78
C LEU A 488 -31.95 -4.63 3.35
N SER A 489 -32.51 -5.84 3.31
CA SER A 489 -33.88 -6.08 3.81
C SER A 489 -33.90 -6.36 5.31
N SER A 490 -32.97 -7.16 5.83
CA SER A 490 -32.86 -7.52 7.24
C SER A 490 -32.00 -6.55 8.04
N GLY A 491 -31.11 -5.81 7.39
CA GLY A 491 -30.15 -4.93 8.02
C GLY A 491 -28.99 -5.65 8.69
N VAL A 492 -28.86 -6.97 8.53
CA VAL A 492 -27.71 -7.73 9.04
C VAL A 492 -26.44 -7.24 8.36
N GLU A 493 -25.40 -6.99 9.17
CA GLU A 493 -24.14 -6.40 8.73
C GLU A 493 -22.96 -7.15 9.33
N ALA A 494 -21.92 -7.32 8.56
CA ALA A 494 -20.60 -7.73 8.99
C ALA A 494 -19.56 -6.79 8.41
N SER A 495 -18.53 -6.48 9.18
CA SER A 495 -17.45 -5.59 8.74
C SER A 495 -16.10 -6.12 9.20
N ILE A 496 -15.06 -5.76 8.45
CA ILE A 496 -13.69 -6.00 8.82
C ILE A 496 -12.86 -4.76 8.48
N GLN A 497 -11.98 -4.40 9.40
CA GLN A 497 -10.86 -3.56 9.04
C GLN A 497 -9.77 -4.47 8.53
N VAL A 498 -9.37 -4.29 7.28
CA VAL A 498 -8.37 -5.14 6.67
C VAL A 498 -7.01 -4.80 7.29
N LYS A 499 -6.44 -5.80 7.97
CA LYS A 499 -5.05 -5.80 8.40
C LYS A 499 -4.32 -6.80 7.53
N PRO A 500 -3.72 -6.38 6.42
CA PRO A 500 -2.99 -7.29 5.55
C PRO A 500 -1.84 -7.93 6.32
N SER A 501 -1.63 -9.23 6.14
CA SER A 501 -0.59 -9.98 6.84
C SER A 501 0.81 -9.68 6.31
N TYR A 502 0.92 -9.12 5.07
CA TYR A 502 2.20 -8.96 4.36
C TYR A 502 2.20 -7.71 3.50
N GLY A 503 3.38 -7.09 3.33
CA GLY A 503 3.66 -6.13 2.28
C GLY A 503 3.84 -6.80 0.93
N LEU A 504 3.53 -6.10 -0.17
CA LEU A 504 3.97 -6.47 -1.51
C LEU A 504 5.33 -5.83 -1.76
N THR A 505 6.28 -6.61 -2.29
CA THR A 505 7.51 -6.02 -2.82
C THR A 505 7.21 -5.27 -4.11
N ASP A 506 7.99 -4.22 -4.42
CA ASP A 506 7.81 -3.47 -5.68
C ASP A 506 8.02 -4.34 -6.91
N GLY A 507 8.90 -5.33 -6.81
CA GLY A 507 9.05 -6.34 -7.85
C GLY A 507 7.74 -7.10 -8.10
N GLU A 508 6.94 -7.34 -7.08
CA GLU A 508 5.63 -7.98 -7.19
C GLU A 508 4.58 -7.03 -7.74
N ILE A 509 4.53 -5.77 -7.28
CA ILE A 509 3.65 -4.74 -7.84
C ILE A 509 4.00 -4.54 -9.33
N ALA A 510 5.28 -4.39 -9.65
CA ALA A 510 5.76 -4.25 -11.01
C ALA A 510 5.40 -5.47 -11.88
N ARG A 511 5.55 -6.67 -11.34
CA ARG A 511 5.16 -7.91 -12.01
C ARG A 511 3.64 -7.98 -12.18
N MET A 512 2.85 -7.71 -11.14
CA MET A 512 1.38 -7.74 -11.21
C MET A 512 0.83 -6.78 -12.25
N LEU A 513 1.41 -5.59 -12.35
CA LEU A 513 1.02 -4.62 -13.38
C LEU A 513 1.48 -5.04 -14.78
N LYS A 514 2.70 -5.56 -14.90
CA LYS A 514 3.20 -6.10 -16.17
C LYS A 514 2.38 -7.30 -16.62
N ASP A 515 2.12 -8.24 -15.73
CA ASP A 515 1.33 -9.43 -16.00
C ASP A 515 -0.10 -9.03 -16.44
N SER A 516 -0.70 -7.98 -15.86
CA SER A 516 -2.02 -7.49 -16.29
C SER A 516 -2.03 -6.96 -17.73
N PHE A 517 -0.92 -6.43 -18.23
CA PHE A 517 -0.79 -6.00 -19.63
C PHE A 517 -0.47 -7.18 -20.56
N ASP A 518 0.50 -8.01 -20.16
CA ASP A 518 0.97 -9.14 -20.98
C ASP A 518 -0.14 -10.17 -21.18
N TYR A 519 -1.00 -10.38 -20.17
CA TYR A 519 -2.10 -11.35 -20.17
C TYR A 519 -3.49 -10.76 -20.38
N ALA A 520 -3.62 -9.47 -20.72
CA ALA A 520 -4.92 -8.81 -20.86
C ALA A 520 -5.89 -9.53 -21.83
N GLY A 521 -5.36 -10.09 -22.92
CA GLY A 521 -6.14 -10.89 -23.89
C GLY A 521 -6.60 -12.22 -23.30
N ASP A 522 -5.70 -12.92 -22.63
CA ASP A 522 -5.96 -14.22 -22.00
C ASP A 522 -6.93 -14.06 -20.82
N ASP A 523 -6.78 -13.00 -20.04
CA ASP A 523 -7.66 -12.68 -18.92
C ASP A 523 -9.08 -12.40 -19.37
N LYS A 524 -9.26 -11.64 -20.45
CA LYS A 524 -10.57 -11.38 -21.05
C LYS A 524 -11.23 -12.68 -21.52
N ALA A 525 -10.47 -13.56 -22.18
CA ALA A 525 -10.96 -14.85 -22.62
C ALA A 525 -11.29 -15.77 -21.44
N ALA A 526 -10.43 -15.81 -20.41
CA ALA A 526 -10.64 -16.59 -19.20
C ALA A 526 -11.87 -16.09 -18.42
N ARG A 527 -12.08 -14.77 -18.29
CA ARG A 527 -13.27 -14.19 -17.68
C ARG A 527 -14.53 -14.60 -18.44
N ALA A 528 -14.56 -14.41 -19.75
CA ALA A 528 -15.71 -14.77 -20.59
C ALA A 528 -16.05 -16.28 -20.46
N LEU A 529 -15.04 -17.15 -20.46
CA LEU A 529 -15.23 -18.57 -20.24
C LEU A 529 -15.85 -18.87 -18.87
N ARG A 530 -15.32 -18.26 -17.81
CA ARG A 530 -15.82 -18.46 -16.43
C ARG A 530 -17.24 -17.97 -16.26
N GLU A 531 -17.58 -16.81 -16.81
CA GLU A 531 -18.95 -16.27 -16.80
C GLU A 531 -19.93 -17.25 -17.46
N GLN A 532 -19.59 -17.81 -18.62
CA GLN A 532 -20.43 -18.80 -19.29
C GLN A 532 -20.52 -20.12 -18.51
N GLN A 533 -19.45 -20.58 -17.90
CA GLN A 533 -19.46 -21.78 -17.04
C GLN A 533 -20.37 -21.60 -15.81
N VAL A 534 -20.32 -20.43 -15.16
CA VAL A 534 -21.19 -20.10 -14.02
C VAL A 534 -22.66 -20.03 -14.45
N GLU A 535 -22.96 -19.40 -15.59
CA GLU A 535 -24.33 -19.31 -16.13
C GLU A 535 -24.87 -20.69 -16.51
N ALA A 536 -24.03 -21.53 -17.13
CA ALA A 536 -24.39 -22.92 -17.44
C ALA A 536 -24.73 -23.71 -16.18
N GLN A 537 -23.91 -23.60 -15.13
CA GLN A 537 -24.15 -24.29 -13.87
C GLN A 537 -25.44 -23.79 -13.21
N ARG A 538 -25.68 -22.47 -13.19
CA ARG A 538 -26.90 -21.88 -12.64
C ARG A 538 -28.15 -22.40 -13.37
N LEU A 539 -28.11 -22.43 -14.69
CA LEU A 539 -29.23 -22.92 -15.50
C LEU A 539 -29.48 -24.42 -15.26
N LEU A 540 -28.43 -25.24 -15.20
CA LEU A 540 -28.52 -26.67 -14.90
C LEU A 540 -29.14 -26.92 -13.53
N GLU A 541 -28.72 -26.20 -12.48
CA GLU A 541 -29.27 -26.32 -11.13
C GLU A 541 -30.75 -25.89 -11.10
N ALA A 542 -31.10 -24.79 -11.78
CA ALA A 542 -32.49 -24.30 -11.85
C ALA A 542 -33.41 -25.26 -12.58
N VAL A 543 -32.99 -25.79 -13.73
CA VAL A 543 -33.78 -26.76 -14.52
C VAL A 543 -33.91 -28.08 -13.76
N GLN A 544 -32.84 -28.57 -13.13
CA GLN A 544 -32.89 -29.79 -12.32
C GLN A 544 -33.88 -29.64 -11.14
N SER A 545 -33.79 -28.57 -10.38
CA SER A 545 -34.73 -28.29 -9.30
C SER A 545 -36.17 -28.19 -9.77
N ALA A 546 -36.39 -27.61 -10.95
CA ALA A 546 -37.71 -27.52 -11.58
C ALA A 546 -38.25 -28.89 -11.99
N LEU A 547 -37.41 -29.75 -12.56
CA LEU A 547 -37.77 -31.12 -12.96
C LEU A 547 -38.10 -32.00 -11.75
N ASP A 548 -37.31 -31.88 -10.67
CA ASP A 548 -37.52 -32.65 -9.43
C ASP A 548 -38.86 -32.34 -8.78
N VAL A 549 -39.35 -31.09 -8.86
CA VAL A 549 -40.62 -30.66 -8.25
C VAL A 549 -41.81 -30.92 -9.15
N ASP A 550 -41.71 -30.58 -10.43
CA ASP A 550 -42.87 -30.50 -11.34
C ASP A 550 -42.75 -31.33 -12.62
N GLY A 551 -41.58 -31.94 -12.88
CA GLY A 551 -41.30 -32.63 -14.13
C GLY A 551 -42.24 -33.78 -14.44
N GLU A 552 -42.55 -34.65 -13.45
CA GLU A 552 -43.48 -35.75 -13.63
C GLU A 552 -44.92 -35.30 -13.86
N ARG A 553 -45.29 -34.16 -13.31
CA ARG A 553 -46.65 -33.64 -13.37
C ARG A 553 -46.96 -32.81 -14.64
N LEU A 554 -45.97 -32.11 -15.18
CA LEU A 554 -46.16 -31.09 -16.22
C LEU A 554 -45.52 -31.45 -17.57
N LEU A 555 -44.69 -32.50 -17.62
CA LEU A 555 -44.00 -32.95 -18.86
C LEU A 555 -44.33 -34.40 -19.15
N ASP A 556 -44.42 -34.72 -20.45
CA ASP A 556 -44.43 -36.11 -20.88
C ASP A 556 -43.00 -36.70 -20.91
N GLU A 557 -42.90 -38.01 -21.21
CA GLU A 557 -41.63 -38.73 -21.18
C GLU A 557 -40.65 -38.26 -22.25
N GLU A 558 -41.17 -37.91 -23.46
CA GLU A 558 -40.38 -37.42 -24.59
C GLU A 558 -39.77 -36.03 -24.28
N GLU A 559 -40.58 -35.12 -23.73
CA GLU A 559 -40.13 -33.78 -23.27
C GLU A 559 -39.07 -33.87 -22.17
N ARG A 560 -39.24 -34.76 -21.18
CA ARG A 560 -38.26 -34.99 -20.11
C ARG A 560 -36.93 -35.51 -20.66
N LEU A 561 -36.98 -36.47 -21.57
CA LEU A 561 -35.78 -37.01 -22.23
C LEU A 561 -35.07 -35.94 -23.06
N ALA A 562 -35.83 -35.12 -23.81
CA ALA A 562 -35.28 -34.04 -24.58
C ALA A 562 -34.55 -32.99 -23.72
N ILE A 563 -35.15 -32.58 -22.59
CA ILE A 563 -34.52 -31.65 -21.63
C ILE A 563 -33.26 -32.29 -21.00
N ALA A 564 -33.36 -33.55 -20.56
CA ALA A 564 -32.23 -34.25 -19.98
C ALA A 564 -31.02 -34.34 -20.92
N ALA A 565 -31.27 -34.67 -22.21
CA ALA A 565 -30.22 -34.72 -23.23
C ALA A 565 -29.51 -33.37 -23.42
N GLN A 566 -30.27 -32.24 -23.41
CA GLN A 566 -29.69 -30.91 -23.52
C GLN A 566 -28.91 -30.53 -22.25
N MET A 567 -29.37 -30.96 -21.08
CA MET A 567 -28.64 -30.75 -19.80
C MET A 567 -27.31 -31.52 -19.79
N ASP A 568 -27.31 -32.79 -20.25
CA ASP A 568 -26.08 -33.60 -20.31
C ASP A 568 -25.07 -33.00 -21.27
N THR A 569 -25.50 -32.54 -22.44
CA THR A 569 -24.67 -31.82 -23.40
C THR A 569 -24.10 -30.54 -22.79
N LEU A 570 -24.89 -29.78 -22.02
CA LEU A 570 -24.42 -28.57 -21.38
C LEU A 570 -23.41 -28.87 -20.24
N ARG A 571 -23.62 -29.96 -19.49
CA ARG A 571 -22.66 -30.40 -18.45
C ARG A 571 -21.29 -30.74 -19.04
N GLU A 572 -21.30 -31.46 -20.17
CA GLU A 572 -20.08 -31.85 -20.89
C GLU A 572 -19.35 -30.60 -21.42
N LEU A 573 -20.05 -29.71 -22.12
CA LEU A 573 -19.48 -28.49 -22.68
C LEU A 573 -18.96 -27.52 -21.59
N ALA A 574 -19.67 -27.40 -20.46
CA ALA A 574 -19.27 -26.56 -19.35
C ALA A 574 -17.94 -26.99 -18.69
N GLY A 575 -17.56 -28.28 -18.85
CA GLY A 575 -16.23 -28.77 -18.45
C GLY A 575 -15.11 -28.40 -19.44
N GLY A 576 -15.44 -27.88 -20.61
CA GLY A 576 -14.51 -27.53 -21.68
C GLY A 576 -14.06 -26.05 -21.65
N SER A 577 -13.41 -25.65 -22.75
CA SER A 577 -12.84 -24.29 -22.90
C SER A 577 -13.49 -23.50 -24.07
N ASP A 578 -14.51 -24.03 -24.76
CA ASP A 578 -15.16 -23.36 -25.85
C ASP A 578 -16.34 -22.49 -25.35
N THR A 579 -16.07 -21.22 -25.12
CA THR A 579 -17.06 -20.25 -24.65
C THR A 579 -18.30 -20.14 -25.57
N ALA A 580 -18.09 -20.15 -26.88
CA ALA A 580 -19.19 -20.03 -27.85
C ALA A 580 -20.10 -21.28 -27.87
N ALA A 581 -19.50 -22.47 -27.73
CA ALA A 581 -20.26 -23.71 -27.61
C ALA A 581 -21.13 -23.75 -26.36
N ILE A 582 -20.59 -23.31 -25.22
CA ILE A 582 -21.32 -23.20 -23.93
C ILE A 582 -22.48 -22.21 -24.07
N GLU A 583 -22.24 -21.01 -24.58
CA GLU A 583 -23.28 -19.99 -24.78
C GLU A 583 -24.42 -20.47 -25.70
N ASN A 584 -24.08 -21.12 -26.82
CA ASN A 584 -25.05 -21.65 -27.72
C ASN A 584 -25.89 -22.77 -27.08
N GLN A 585 -25.27 -23.61 -26.24
CA GLN A 585 -25.97 -24.68 -25.57
C GLN A 585 -26.87 -24.18 -24.42
N ILE A 586 -26.48 -23.13 -23.71
CA ILE A 586 -27.33 -22.41 -22.76
C ILE A 586 -28.60 -21.93 -23.44
N LYS A 587 -28.49 -21.28 -24.62
CA LYS A 587 -29.63 -20.81 -25.40
C LYS A 587 -30.56 -21.97 -25.85
N ARG A 588 -29.97 -23.10 -26.25
CA ARG A 588 -30.75 -24.29 -26.64
C ARG A 588 -31.51 -24.89 -25.47
N LEU A 589 -30.86 -25.06 -24.33
CA LEU A 589 -31.51 -25.57 -23.11
C LEU A 589 -32.65 -24.65 -22.68
N SER A 590 -32.42 -23.32 -22.66
CA SER A 590 -33.48 -22.34 -22.36
C SER A 590 -34.68 -22.50 -23.30
N GLN A 591 -34.46 -22.60 -24.63
CA GLN A 591 -35.54 -22.76 -25.60
C GLN A 591 -36.35 -24.05 -25.38
N VAL A 592 -35.67 -25.16 -25.08
CA VAL A 592 -36.36 -26.45 -24.85
C VAL A 592 -37.17 -26.43 -23.55
N THR A 593 -36.74 -25.62 -22.56
CA THR A 593 -37.40 -25.48 -21.26
C THR A 593 -38.49 -24.39 -21.21
N ASP A 594 -38.63 -23.52 -22.23
CA ASP A 594 -39.59 -22.40 -22.25
C ASP A 594 -41.05 -22.88 -22.06
N ALA A 595 -41.47 -23.93 -22.75
CA ALA A 595 -42.81 -24.48 -22.60
C ALA A 595 -43.06 -25.04 -21.20
N PHE A 596 -42.06 -25.67 -20.59
CA PHE A 596 -42.13 -26.17 -19.22
C PHE A 596 -42.23 -25.03 -18.23
N ALA A 597 -41.42 -23.98 -18.37
CA ALA A 597 -41.46 -22.78 -17.53
C ALA A 597 -42.85 -22.11 -17.58
N ALA A 598 -43.45 -21.98 -18.77
CA ALA A 598 -44.79 -21.44 -18.94
C ALA A 598 -45.85 -22.29 -18.21
N ARG A 599 -45.80 -23.63 -18.36
CA ARG A 599 -46.73 -24.53 -17.65
C ARG A 599 -46.59 -24.48 -16.14
N ARG A 600 -45.36 -24.32 -15.62
CA ARG A 600 -45.11 -24.13 -14.18
C ARG A 600 -45.72 -22.82 -13.68
N MET A 601 -45.52 -21.74 -14.42
CA MET A 601 -46.10 -20.43 -14.08
C MET A 601 -47.63 -20.49 -14.05
N ASP A 602 -48.27 -21.08 -15.05
CA ASP A 602 -49.72 -21.27 -15.12
C ASP A 602 -50.24 -22.13 -13.95
N ALA A 603 -49.54 -23.20 -13.62
CA ALA A 603 -49.88 -24.07 -12.49
C ALA A 603 -49.78 -23.34 -11.14
N THR A 604 -48.74 -22.53 -10.98
CA THR A 604 -48.54 -21.71 -9.76
C THR A 604 -49.62 -20.64 -9.61
N VAL A 605 -49.97 -19.96 -10.71
CA VAL A 605 -51.05 -18.97 -10.74
C VAL A 605 -52.40 -19.64 -10.43
N LYS A 606 -52.69 -20.80 -11.05
CA LYS A 606 -53.92 -21.55 -10.77
C LYS A 606 -53.99 -22.01 -9.31
N ALA A 607 -52.89 -22.48 -8.72
CA ALA A 607 -52.82 -22.87 -7.31
C ALA A 607 -53.02 -21.68 -6.37
N ALA A 608 -52.43 -20.52 -6.66
CA ALA A 608 -52.59 -19.30 -5.89
C ALA A 608 -54.02 -18.71 -5.95
N LEU A 609 -54.71 -18.90 -7.06
CA LEU A 609 -56.08 -18.43 -7.29
C LEU A 609 -57.13 -19.45 -6.84
N SER A 610 -56.80 -20.73 -6.72
CA SER A 610 -57.71 -21.77 -6.27
C SER A 610 -58.09 -21.60 -4.81
N GLY A 611 -59.37 -21.24 -4.53
CA GLY A 611 -59.92 -20.99 -3.21
C GLY A 611 -60.19 -19.52 -2.86
N ARG A 612 -59.85 -18.57 -3.74
CA ARG A 612 -60.21 -17.17 -3.58
C ARG A 612 -61.47 -16.83 -4.39
N ARG A 613 -62.38 -16.02 -3.80
CA ARG A 613 -63.56 -15.49 -4.50
C ARG A 613 -63.11 -14.34 -5.41
N LEU A 614 -63.75 -14.20 -6.59
CA LEU A 614 -63.44 -13.16 -7.58
C LEU A 614 -63.38 -11.74 -7.00
N ASN A 615 -64.13 -11.47 -5.94
CA ASN A 615 -64.19 -10.15 -5.26
C ASN A 615 -62.97 -9.86 -4.36
N GLU A 616 -62.05 -10.79 -4.13
CA GLU A 616 -60.83 -10.64 -3.32
C GLU A 616 -59.57 -10.44 -4.18
N ILE A 617 -59.73 -10.30 -5.51
CA ILE A 617 -58.64 -10.15 -6.47
C ILE A 617 -58.52 -8.72 -6.99
N GLU A 618 -59.55 -7.84 -6.68
CA GLU A 618 -59.58 -6.43 -7.08
C GLU A 618 -59.14 -5.42 -6.01
N GLU A 619 -58.62 -5.86 -4.88
CA GLU A 619 -57.87 -5.05 -3.90
C GLU A 619 -56.36 -5.51 -3.93
#